data_05f4cd09b5ac34d566685668554e0494
#
_entry.id   05f4cd09b5ac34d566685668554e0494
#
_cell.length_a   1.000
_cell.length_b   1.000
_cell.length_c   1.000
_cell.angle_alpha   90.00
_cell.angle_beta   90.00
_cell.angle_gamma   90.00
#
_symmetry.space_group_name_H-M   'P 1'
#
loop_
_entity.id
_entity.type
_entity.pdbx_description
1 polymer ?
#
loop_
_entity_poly.entity_id
_entity_poly.type
_entity_poly.pdbx_seq_one_letter_code
_entity_poly.pdbx_strand_id
1 'polypeptide(L)'
;LSYRQRVQRLAGLAENALEMPDVSAACRQALEERVVCDMFEGNAPYRPRYLLPDYGKALREGSAYLELPPPADLHEALWFLASMYAQVPSITGYPVYLGDLDDVLAPYVEGWSVDDLVPVLRPFWRALDRMLPDAFVHTNLGPRETPFARAVLRLERGLLQVVPNLTLKGHPDLPP
;
A
#
# COMPACT_ATOMS: atom_id res chain seq x y z
N LEU A 1 -22.68 10.87 -3.59
CA LEU A 1 -22.42 9.49 -4.00
C LEU A 1 -22.30 8.60 -2.75
N SER A 2 -22.96 7.43 -2.78
CA SER A 2 -22.73 6.42 -1.74
C SER A 2 -21.28 5.91 -1.79
N TYR A 3 -20.81 5.30 -0.71
CA TYR A 3 -19.48 4.70 -0.65
C TYR A 3 -19.23 3.73 -1.83
N ARG A 4 -20.19 2.85 -2.10
CA ARG A 4 -20.10 1.90 -3.23
C ARG A 4 -19.96 2.59 -4.59
N GLN A 5 -20.70 3.69 -4.81
CA GLN A 5 -20.57 4.46 -6.05
C GLN A 5 -19.23 5.17 -6.15
N ARG A 6 -18.64 5.62 -5.04
CA ARG A 6 -17.29 6.20 -5.01
C ARG A 6 -16.23 5.17 -5.39
N VAL A 7 -16.31 3.96 -4.81
CA VAL A 7 -15.41 2.85 -5.15
C VAL A 7 -15.50 2.51 -6.64
N GLN A 8 -16.72 2.34 -7.16
CA GLN A 8 -16.92 2.04 -8.59
C GLN A 8 -16.35 3.13 -9.50
N ARG A 9 -16.54 4.40 -9.13
CA ARG A 9 -15.99 5.52 -9.91
C ARG A 9 -14.47 5.55 -9.89
N LEU A 10 -13.84 5.30 -8.74
CA LEU A 10 -12.38 5.23 -8.64
C LEU A 10 -11.81 4.06 -9.44
N ALA A 11 -12.44 2.89 -9.36
CA ALA A 11 -12.04 1.73 -10.17
C ALA A 11 -12.10 2.06 -11.66
N GLY A 12 -13.20 2.66 -12.13
CA GLY A 12 -13.33 3.09 -13.52
C GLY A 12 -12.31 4.16 -13.95
N LEU A 13 -11.97 5.10 -13.05
CA LEU A 13 -10.92 6.08 -13.34
C LEU A 13 -9.54 5.42 -13.42
N ALA A 14 -9.23 4.46 -12.55
CA ALA A 14 -7.98 3.71 -12.60
C ALA A 14 -7.87 2.88 -13.89
N GLU A 15 -8.95 2.24 -14.33
CA GLU A 15 -9.00 1.51 -15.60
C GLU A 15 -8.77 2.42 -16.81
N ASN A 16 -9.38 3.61 -16.82
CA ASN A 16 -9.26 4.57 -17.92
C ASN A 16 -7.92 5.34 -17.92
N ALA A 17 -7.24 5.44 -16.80
CA ALA A 17 -5.93 6.09 -16.70
C ALA A 17 -4.79 5.23 -17.27
N LEU A 18 -5.04 3.94 -17.48
CA LEU A 18 -4.08 3.06 -18.13
C LEU A 18 -4.12 3.29 -19.63
N GLU A 19 -3.18 4.06 -20.13
CA GLU A 19 -2.89 4.06 -21.55
C GLU A 19 -2.46 2.65 -21.94
N MET A 20 -3.21 2.05 -22.86
CA MET A 20 -2.77 0.80 -23.47
C MET A 20 -1.37 1.02 -24.04
N PRO A 21 -0.38 0.20 -23.68
CA PRO A 21 0.92 0.28 -24.32
C PRO A 21 0.72 0.26 -25.84
N ASP A 22 1.62 0.89 -26.56
CA ASP A 22 1.55 1.04 -28.01
C ASP A 22 1.62 -0.34 -28.68
N VAL A 23 0.47 -1.01 -28.71
CA VAL A 23 0.32 -2.33 -29.34
C VAL A 23 -0.12 -2.14 -30.78
N SER A 24 0.43 -2.94 -31.69
CA SER A 24 0.09 -2.91 -33.09
C SER A 24 -1.42 -3.11 -33.32
N ALA A 25 -1.94 -2.58 -34.44
CA ALA A 25 -3.34 -2.77 -34.81
C ALA A 25 -3.72 -4.26 -34.89
N ALA A 26 -2.82 -5.10 -35.38
CA ALA A 26 -3.00 -6.55 -35.43
C ALA A 26 -3.14 -7.17 -34.02
N CYS A 27 -2.38 -6.68 -33.04
CA CYS A 27 -2.47 -7.14 -31.66
C CYS A 27 -3.81 -6.70 -31.03
N ARG A 28 -4.26 -5.48 -31.26
CA ARG A 28 -5.58 -5.01 -30.81
C ARG A 28 -6.70 -5.86 -31.41
N GLN A 29 -6.65 -6.10 -32.71
CA GLN A 29 -7.63 -6.96 -33.37
C GLN A 29 -7.65 -8.37 -32.79
N ALA A 30 -6.49 -8.96 -32.53
CA ALA A 30 -6.39 -10.29 -31.91
C ALA A 30 -7.00 -10.34 -30.49
N LEU A 31 -6.88 -9.26 -29.71
CA LEU A 31 -7.52 -9.12 -28.40
C LEU A 31 -9.05 -8.97 -28.53
N GLU A 32 -9.52 -8.15 -29.48
CA GLU A 32 -10.96 -7.95 -29.75
C GLU A 32 -11.62 -9.25 -30.23
N GLU A 33 -10.94 -9.98 -31.10
CA GLU A 33 -11.40 -11.29 -31.64
C GLU A 33 -11.18 -12.43 -30.63
N ARG A 34 -10.59 -12.16 -29.47
CA ARG A 34 -10.25 -13.16 -28.42
C ARG A 34 -9.36 -14.31 -28.91
N VAL A 35 -8.57 -14.09 -29.93
CA VAL A 35 -7.50 -14.99 -30.37
C VAL A 35 -6.36 -14.98 -29.36
N VAL A 36 -6.09 -13.81 -28.78
CA VAL A 36 -5.22 -13.62 -27.63
C VAL A 36 -6.09 -13.16 -26.47
N CYS A 37 -6.06 -13.85 -25.38
CA CYS A 37 -6.77 -13.48 -24.17
C CYS A 37 -5.77 -13.04 -23.13
N ASP A 38 -6.15 -12.00 -22.38
CA ASP A 38 -5.41 -11.59 -21.21
C ASP A 38 -5.48 -12.67 -20.14
N MET A 39 -4.38 -12.94 -19.48
CA MET A 39 -4.35 -13.88 -18.37
C MET A 39 -4.82 -13.13 -17.13
N PHE A 40 -6.07 -13.36 -16.77
CA PHE A 40 -6.74 -12.70 -15.65
C PHE A 40 -6.06 -13.03 -14.30
N GLU A 41 -5.18 -12.17 -13.85
CA GLU A 41 -4.92 -12.04 -12.43
C GLU A 41 -5.80 -10.90 -11.89
N GLY A 42 -6.99 -11.22 -11.39
CA GLY A 42 -7.93 -10.25 -10.83
C GLY A 42 -9.12 -9.93 -11.73
N ASN A 43 -9.95 -8.99 -11.29
CA ASN A 43 -11.28 -8.74 -11.86
C ASN A 43 -11.33 -7.80 -13.07
N ALA A 44 -10.19 -7.33 -13.60
CA ALA A 44 -10.17 -6.53 -14.80
C ALA A 44 -8.85 -6.67 -15.55
N PRO A 45 -8.91 -6.81 -16.91
CA PRO A 45 -7.73 -7.07 -17.73
C PRO A 45 -6.69 -5.93 -17.74
N TYR A 46 -7.08 -4.73 -17.36
CA TYR A 46 -6.23 -3.53 -17.43
C TYR A 46 -6.03 -2.83 -16.10
N ARG A 47 -6.38 -3.47 -14.97
CA ARG A 47 -6.07 -2.89 -13.66
C ARG A 47 -4.58 -2.94 -13.41
N PRO A 48 -3.97 -1.83 -12.97
CA PRO A 48 -2.59 -1.89 -12.55
C PRO A 48 -2.45 -2.93 -11.44
N ARG A 49 -1.47 -3.82 -11.59
CA ARG A 49 -1.20 -4.85 -10.58
C ARG A 49 -0.78 -4.22 -9.26
N TYR A 50 -0.14 -3.06 -9.35
CA TYR A 50 0.27 -2.27 -8.20
C TYR A 50 -0.23 -0.85 -8.35
N LEU A 51 -0.95 -0.38 -7.37
CA LEU A 51 -1.24 1.03 -7.18
C LEU A 51 -0.54 1.47 -5.90
N LEU A 52 0.29 2.50 -6.01
CA LEU A 52 0.89 3.15 -4.87
C LEU A 52 0.21 4.52 -4.71
N PRO A 53 -0.76 4.65 -3.80
CA PRO A 53 -1.28 5.96 -3.43
C PRO A 53 -0.17 6.81 -2.83
N ASP A 54 -0.25 8.12 -3.02
CA ASP A 54 0.63 9.05 -2.30
C ASP A 54 0.18 9.15 -0.83
N TYR A 55 0.62 8.19 -0.03
CA TYR A 55 0.28 8.12 1.40
C TYR A 55 0.79 9.34 2.16
N GLY A 56 1.96 9.86 1.80
CA GLY A 56 2.50 11.06 2.42
C GLY A 56 1.62 12.29 2.17
N LYS A 57 1.13 12.46 0.96
CA LYS A 57 0.17 13.52 0.64
C LYS A 57 -1.14 13.31 1.39
N ALA A 58 -1.66 12.09 1.42
CA ALA A 58 -2.91 11.78 2.11
C ALA A 58 -2.83 12.07 3.62
N LEU A 59 -1.70 11.75 4.26
CA LEU A 59 -1.50 12.09 5.67
C LEU A 59 -1.41 13.60 5.92
N ARG A 60 -0.82 14.37 4.99
CA ARG A 60 -0.73 15.83 5.15
C ARG A 60 -2.03 16.57 4.86
N GLU A 61 -2.82 16.09 3.91
CA GLU A 61 -4.00 16.81 3.40
C GLU A 61 -5.34 16.18 3.82
N GLY A 62 -5.29 14.98 4.38
CA GLY A 62 -6.47 14.16 4.61
C GLY A 62 -6.93 13.42 3.34
N SER A 63 -8.04 12.73 3.45
CA SER A 63 -8.66 11.99 2.35
C SER A 63 -10.12 12.37 2.21
N ALA A 64 -10.46 13.12 1.18
CA ALA A 64 -11.85 13.41 0.83
C ALA A 64 -12.65 12.14 0.47
N TYR A 65 -11.97 11.11 -0.03
CA TYR A 65 -12.56 9.83 -0.36
C TYR A 65 -13.02 9.07 0.89
N LEU A 66 -12.15 9.00 1.91
CA LEU A 66 -12.44 8.35 3.18
C LEU A 66 -13.19 9.28 4.16
N GLU A 67 -13.31 10.57 3.83
CA GLU A 67 -13.87 11.59 4.69
C GLU A 67 -13.09 11.74 6.02
N LEU A 68 -11.76 11.56 5.95
CA LEU A 68 -10.86 11.64 7.09
C LEU A 68 -10.01 12.93 7.00
N PRO A 69 -9.92 13.71 8.09
CA PRO A 69 -9.01 14.83 8.18
C PRO A 69 -7.54 14.34 8.25
N PRO A 70 -6.55 15.25 8.08
CA PRO A 70 -5.17 14.94 8.37
C PRO A 70 -5.02 14.45 9.81
N PRO A 71 -4.27 13.37 10.06
CA PRO A 71 -4.04 12.87 11.41
C PRO A 71 -3.16 13.82 12.23
N ALA A 72 -3.46 13.96 13.51
CA ALA A 72 -2.76 14.83 14.44
C ALA A 72 -1.57 14.15 15.12
N ASP A 73 -1.58 12.83 15.25
CA ASP A 73 -0.55 12.06 15.93
C ASP A 73 -0.30 10.69 15.27
N LEU A 74 0.66 9.92 15.82
CA LEU A 74 1.02 8.60 15.32
C LEU A 74 -0.16 7.62 15.34
N HIS A 75 -0.99 7.64 16.36
CA HIS A 75 -2.11 6.70 16.48
C HIS A 75 -3.15 6.97 15.39
N GLU A 76 -3.48 8.23 15.19
CA GLU A 76 -4.39 8.63 14.11
C GLU A 76 -3.79 8.33 12.74
N ALA A 77 -2.48 8.55 12.54
CA ALA A 77 -1.79 8.24 11.29
C ALA A 77 -1.83 6.74 10.97
N LEU A 78 -1.61 5.87 11.96
CA LEU A 78 -1.70 4.43 11.78
C LEU A 78 -3.12 3.98 11.40
N TRP A 79 -4.16 4.53 12.05
CA TRP A 79 -5.55 4.23 11.70
C TRP A 79 -5.95 4.77 10.34
N PHE A 80 -5.48 5.96 9.99
CA PHE A 80 -5.67 6.55 8.68
C PHE A 80 -5.10 5.65 7.58
N LEU A 81 -3.85 5.22 7.75
CA LEU A 81 -3.19 4.30 6.81
C LEU A 81 -3.90 2.94 6.74
N ALA A 82 -4.27 2.35 7.88
CA ALA A 82 -5.02 1.09 7.90
C ALA A 82 -6.33 1.21 7.11
N SER A 83 -7.03 2.32 7.26
CA SER A 83 -8.27 2.59 6.50
C SER A 83 -8.01 2.71 5.00
N MET A 84 -6.93 3.38 4.60
CA MET A 84 -6.54 3.47 3.19
C MET A 84 -6.17 2.08 2.64
N TYR A 85 -5.34 1.32 3.33
CA TYR A 85 -4.89 0.00 2.89
C TYR A 85 -6.05 -0.97 2.69
N ALA A 86 -7.06 -0.92 3.55
CA ALA A 86 -8.27 -1.73 3.43
C ALA A 86 -9.08 -1.40 2.15
N GLN A 87 -8.92 -0.20 1.59
CA GLN A 87 -9.65 0.22 0.39
C GLN A 87 -8.90 -0.01 -0.92
N VAL A 88 -7.58 -0.09 -0.89
CA VAL A 88 -6.76 -0.29 -2.10
C VAL A 88 -7.19 -1.52 -2.91
N PRO A 89 -7.42 -2.71 -2.31
CA PRO A 89 -7.87 -3.88 -3.05
C PRO A 89 -9.22 -3.70 -3.75
N SER A 90 -10.08 -2.83 -3.25
CA SER A 90 -11.36 -2.52 -3.87
C SER A 90 -11.21 -1.80 -5.21
N ILE A 91 -10.07 -1.15 -5.42
CA ILE A 91 -9.78 -0.35 -6.62
C ILE A 91 -8.95 -1.16 -7.61
N THR A 92 -7.91 -1.84 -7.13
CA THR A 92 -6.90 -2.48 -7.99
C THR A 92 -6.89 -4.01 -7.92
N GLY A 93 -7.50 -4.58 -6.91
CA GLY A 93 -7.26 -5.98 -6.55
C GLY A 93 -5.97 -6.13 -5.74
N TYR A 94 -5.37 -7.29 -5.78
CA TYR A 94 -4.13 -7.60 -5.07
C TYR A 94 -2.92 -7.47 -5.99
N PRO A 95 -1.72 -7.17 -5.50
CA PRO A 95 -1.30 -6.94 -4.12
C PRO A 95 -1.46 -5.50 -3.63
N VAL A 96 -1.27 -5.30 -2.32
CA VAL A 96 -1.27 -3.99 -1.66
C VAL A 96 0.15 -3.60 -1.28
N TYR A 97 0.61 -2.47 -1.77
CA TYR A 97 1.90 -1.91 -1.40
C TYR A 97 1.72 -0.74 -0.43
N LEU A 98 2.32 -0.84 0.74
CA LEU A 98 2.15 0.13 1.82
C LEU A 98 3.08 1.35 1.69
N GLY A 99 3.99 1.33 0.74
CA GLY A 99 4.99 2.36 0.58
C GLY A 99 6.23 2.16 1.47
N ASP A 100 7.02 3.21 1.56
CA ASP A 100 8.18 3.31 2.42
C ASP A 100 7.71 3.83 3.79
N LEU A 101 7.26 2.92 4.66
CA LEU A 101 6.58 3.29 5.90
C LEU A 101 7.42 4.14 6.84
N ASP A 102 8.71 3.92 6.90
CA ASP A 102 9.62 4.71 7.72
C ASP A 102 9.75 6.16 7.25
N ASP A 103 9.67 6.42 5.94
CA ASP A 103 9.63 7.78 5.40
C ASP A 103 8.24 8.41 5.53
N VAL A 104 7.19 7.63 5.26
CA VAL A 104 5.78 8.10 5.33
C VAL A 104 5.40 8.49 6.75
N LEU A 105 5.84 7.73 7.75
CA LEU A 105 5.54 7.96 9.17
C LEU A 105 6.61 8.79 9.91
N ALA A 106 7.71 9.17 9.25
CA ALA A 106 8.78 9.94 9.87
C ALA A 106 8.29 11.18 10.67
N PRO A 107 7.35 12.00 10.15
CA PRO A 107 6.85 13.17 10.89
C PRO A 107 6.13 12.85 12.20
N TYR A 108 5.58 11.64 12.33
CA TYR A 108 4.79 11.22 13.48
C TYR A 108 5.59 10.47 14.55
N VAL A 109 6.82 10.09 14.24
CA VAL A 109 7.67 9.30 15.15
C VAL A 109 8.90 10.07 15.63
N GLU A 110 8.96 11.37 15.38
CA GLU A 110 10.05 12.23 15.86
C GLU A 110 10.11 12.19 17.38
N GLY A 111 11.29 11.91 17.93
CA GLY A 111 11.51 11.80 19.38
C GLY A 111 11.06 10.49 20.03
N TRP A 112 10.44 9.56 19.30
CA TRP A 112 10.05 8.25 19.84
C TRP A 112 11.24 7.31 19.92
N SER A 113 11.32 6.57 21.01
CA SER A 113 12.28 5.47 21.13
C SER A 113 11.73 4.16 20.52
N VAL A 114 12.61 3.21 20.26
CA VAL A 114 12.19 1.87 19.79
C VAL A 114 11.26 1.18 20.80
N ASP A 115 11.54 1.37 22.09
CA ASP A 115 10.76 0.74 23.16
C ASP A 115 9.34 1.34 23.26
N ASP A 116 9.18 2.62 22.97
CA ASP A 116 7.88 3.28 22.91
C ASP A 116 7.10 2.91 21.63
N LEU A 117 7.79 2.77 20.51
CA LEU A 117 7.17 2.44 19.22
C LEU A 117 6.64 1.00 19.16
N VAL A 118 7.37 0.03 19.71
CA VAL A 118 6.99 -1.39 19.62
C VAL A 118 5.57 -1.67 20.13
N PRO A 119 5.14 -1.21 21.30
CA PRO A 119 3.77 -1.46 21.78
C PRO A 119 2.70 -0.76 20.93
N VAL A 120 2.98 0.42 20.40
CA VAL A 120 2.04 1.20 19.57
C VAL A 120 1.91 0.58 18.18
N LEU A 121 3.00 0.15 17.57
CA LEU A 121 2.98 -0.46 16.24
C LEU A 121 2.45 -1.90 16.24
N ARG A 122 2.54 -2.62 17.33
CA ARG A 122 2.12 -4.03 17.42
C ARG A 122 0.67 -4.28 16.99
N PRO A 123 -0.36 -3.56 17.47
CA PRO A 123 -1.73 -3.77 17.02
C PRO A 123 -1.92 -3.43 15.54
N PHE A 124 -1.31 -2.36 15.06
CA PHE A 124 -1.34 -1.99 13.65
C PHE A 124 -0.72 -3.08 12.75
N TRP A 125 0.48 -3.54 13.12
CA TRP A 125 1.20 -4.59 12.38
C TRP A 125 0.42 -5.90 12.32
N ARG A 126 -0.20 -6.28 13.43
CA ARG A 126 -1.10 -7.42 13.48
C ARG A 126 -2.39 -7.21 12.69
N ALA A 127 -2.93 -6.01 12.68
CA ALA A 127 -4.13 -5.69 11.91
C ALA A 127 -3.88 -5.86 10.40
N LEU A 128 -2.72 -5.48 9.89
CA LEU A 128 -2.37 -5.67 8.47
C LEU A 128 -2.46 -7.14 8.05
N ASP A 129 -1.95 -8.05 8.86
CA ASP A 129 -2.02 -9.50 8.62
C ASP A 129 -3.46 -10.05 8.70
N ARG A 130 -4.33 -9.42 9.48
CA ARG A 130 -5.70 -9.90 9.74
C ARG A 130 -6.77 -9.24 8.87
N MET A 131 -6.57 -7.96 8.56
CA MET A 131 -7.55 -7.18 7.78
C MET A 131 -7.41 -7.38 6.27
N LEU A 132 -6.26 -7.84 5.83
CA LEU A 132 -5.92 -8.03 4.42
C LEU A 132 -5.45 -9.48 4.15
N PRO A 133 -6.22 -10.51 4.58
CA PRO A 133 -5.73 -11.88 4.61
C PRO A 133 -5.41 -12.46 3.24
N ASP A 134 -6.10 -12.00 2.20
CA ASP A 134 -5.91 -12.46 0.83
C ASP A 134 -5.04 -11.49 0.00
N ALA A 135 -4.55 -10.43 0.63
CA ALA A 135 -3.70 -9.46 -0.05
C ALA A 135 -2.22 -9.81 0.12
N PHE A 136 -1.48 -9.77 -0.98
CA PHE A 136 -0.02 -9.73 -0.91
C PHE A 136 0.39 -8.35 -0.45
N VAL A 137 0.52 -8.18 0.86
CA VAL A 137 0.91 -6.89 1.44
C VAL A 137 2.42 -6.78 1.48
N HIS A 138 2.95 -5.71 0.90
CA HIS A 138 4.38 -5.43 0.83
C HIS A 138 4.67 -4.06 1.40
N THR A 139 5.81 -3.93 2.06
CA THR A 139 6.36 -2.64 2.46
C THR A 139 7.87 -2.63 2.37
N ASN A 140 8.44 -1.44 2.25
CA ASN A 140 9.87 -1.24 2.29
C ASN A 140 10.28 -0.48 3.55
N LEU A 141 11.50 -0.71 3.98
CA LEU A 141 12.20 0.06 5.01
C LEU A 141 13.61 0.45 4.53
N GLY A 142 14.10 1.55 5.01
CA GLY A 142 15.45 2.03 4.71
C GLY A 142 15.53 2.86 3.41
N PRO A 143 16.77 3.19 2.94
CA PRO A 143 18.05 2.65 3.43
C PRO A 143 18.58 3.26 4.74
N ARG A 144 17.92 4.32 5.24
CA ARG A 144 18.33 4.94 6.51
C ARG A 144 17.90 4.09 7.70
N GLU A 145 18.76 3.98 8.68
CA GLU A 145 18.42 3.34 9.95
C GLU A 145 17.60 4.29 10.81
N THR A 146 16.34 3.94 11.04
CA THR A 146 15.40 4.75 11.82
C THR A 146 14.91 3.99 13.05
N PRO A 147 14.48 4.66 14.13
CA PRO A 147 13.82 4.00 15.26
C PRO A 147 12.58 3.22 14.84
N PHE A 148 11.83 3.72 13.84
CA PHE A 148 10.68 3.05 13.29
C PHE A 148 11.06 1.72 12.62
N ALA A 149 12.05 1.71 11.73
CA ALA A 149 12.53 0.50 11.07
C ALA A 149 13.02 -0.55 12.08
N ARG A 150 13.78 -0.12 13.09
CA ARG A 150 14.22 -1.00 14.19
C ARG A 150 13.04 -1.57 14.98
N ALA A 151 12.00 -0.79 15.25
CA ALA A 151 10.81 -1.25 15.95
C ALA A 151 10.04 -2.29 15.13
N VAL A 152 9.88 -2.07 13.83
CA VAL A 152 9.26 -3.04 12.92
C VAL A 152 10.05 -4.34 12.86
N LEU A 153 11.37 -4.30 12.68
CA LEU A 153 12.22 -5.50 12.68
C LEU A 153 12.15 -6.29 14.01
N ARG A 154 12.04 -5.56 15.12
CA ARG A 154 11.85 -6.18 16.43
C ARG A 154 10.49 -6.87 16.57
N LEU A 155 9.45 -6.28 15.99
CA LEU A 155 8.11 -6.87 15.93
C LEU A 155 8.11 -8.12 15.05
N GLU A 156 8.66 -8.06 13.85
CA GLU A 156 8.75 -9.19 12.93
C GLU A 156 9.44 -10.39 13.57
N ARG A 157 10.55 -10.16 14.25
CA ARG A 157 11.25 -11.22 14.99
C ARG A 157 10.37 -11.93 16.03
N GLY A 158 9.41 -11.21 16.63
CA GLY A 158 8.59 -11.72 17.73
C GLY A 158 7.21 -12.22 17.31
N LEU A 159 6.68 -11.77 16.18
CA LEU A 159 5.29 -12.03 15.80
C LEU A 159 5.12 -13.26 14.90
N LEU A 160 6.15 -13.66 14.16
CA LEU A 160 6.10 -14.80 13.22
C LEU A 160 4.89 -14.73 12.27
N GLN A 161 4.56 -13.55 11.78
CA GLN A 161 3.48 -13.38 10.82
C GLN A 161 4.03 -13.36 9.38
N VAL A 162 3.16 -13.64 8.42
CA VAL A 162 3.54 -13.76 7.00
C VAL A 162 3.44 -12.43 6.27
N VAL A 163 2.56 -11.56 6.74
CA VAL A 163 2.21 -10.30 6.09
C VAL A 163 2.41 -9.14 7.10
N PRO A 164 2.95 -8.00 6.71
CA PRO A 164 3.47 -7.62 5.38
C PRO A 164 4.78 -8.30 5.00
N ASN A 165 4.97 -8.57 3.71
CA ASN A 165 6.27 -8.93 3.18
C ASN A 165 7.20 -7.71 3.25
N LEU A 166 8.31 -7.86 3.92
CA LEU A 166 9.23 -6.78 4.22
C LEU A 166 10.44 -6.79 3.30
N THR A 167 10.69 -5.67 2.63
CA THR A 167 11.90 -5.44 1.85
C THR A 167 12.76 -4.39 2.52
N LEU A 168 14.02 -4.73 2.76
CA LEU A 168 15.01 -3.77 3.24
C LEU A 168 15.74 -3.17 2.04
N LYS A 169 15.71 -1.87 1.91
CA LYS A 169 16.48 -1.15 0.89
C LYS A 169 17.94 -1.12 1.28
N GLY A 170 18.81 -1.61 0.40
CA GLY A 170 20.25 -1.49 0.55
C GLY A 170 20.73 -0.07 0.21
N HIS A 171 21.82 0.34 0.83
CA HIS A 171 22.57 1.53 0.41
C HIS A 171 23.74 1.07 -0.48
N PRO A 172 24.03 1.76 -1.60
CA PRO A 172 25.12 1.33 -2.51
C PRO A 172 26.49 1.27 -1.85
N ASP A 173 26.69 2.02 -0.77
CA ASP A 173 27.95 2.05 -0.02
C ASP A 173 28.00 1.04 1.16
N LEU A 174 26.93 0.26 1.40
CA LEU A 174 26.95 -0.78 2.40
C LEU A 174 27.53 -2.07 1.78
N PRO A 175 28.41 -2.78 2.49
CA PRO A 175 28.86 -4.08 2.03
C PRO A 175 27.69 -5.05 1.87
N PRO A 176 27.76 -5.96 0.89
CA PRO A 176 26.72 -6.98 0.66
C PRO A 176 26.56 -7.93 1.84
#